data_9944c8acad1124c14bfbaadc2f0b5932
#
_entry.id   9944c8acad1124c14bfbaadc2f0b5932
#
_cell.length_a   1.000
_cell.length_b   1.000
_cell.length_c   1.000
_cell.angle_alpha   90.00
_cell.angle_beta   90.00
_cell.angle_gamma   90.00
#
_symmetry.space_group_name_H-M   'P 1'
#
loop_
_entity.id
_entity.type
_entity.pdbx_description
1 polymer ?
#
loop_
_entity_poly.entity_id
_entity_poly.type
_entity_poly.pdbx_seq_one_letter_code
_entity_poly.pdbx_strand_id
1 'polypeptide(L)'
;MARKPFTSRNTNRRIPAPTPRVVLTGDWIKTQSVFNTIELTMAVGASAGQKAFAERLKKLVKRHIRTNGAGITPAWKPVSKKYAAYKTKMGKNPLDLYRMSGLYYRSIEVWNVGPNWYTGLKANTKHPGKKGRYTLAQIARILESGSSVRNIPARPLWSPSFKQLKGTAGVKALVLWHVRDAIYKAHGIRPKVTI
;
A
#
# COMPACT_ATOMS: atom_id res chain seq x y z
N MET A 1 -45.02 67.95 54.01
CA MET A 1 -44.37 66.68 54.32
C MET A 1 -44.63 65.71 53.17
N ALA A 2 -43.60 65.47 52.31
CA ALA A 2 -43.75 64.63 51.12
C ALA A 2 -43.24 63.22 51.44
N ARG A 3 -44.09 62.21 51.27
CA ARG A 3 -43.73 60.80 51.43
C ARG A 3 -43.01 60.32 50.20
N LYS A 4 -41.74 59.76 50.37
CA LYS A 4 -40.96 59.10 49.29
C LYS A 4 -41.63 57.79 48.94
N PRO A 5 -41.68 57.41 47.62
CA PRO A 5 -42.18 56.11 47.21
C PRO A 5 -41.18 55.04 47.50
N PHE A 6 -41.65 53.87 47.95
CA PHE A 6 -40.89 52.63 48.23
C PHE A 6 -40.58 51.94 46.92
N THR A 7 -39.32 51.94 46.49
CA THR A 7 -38.88 51.16 45.31
C THR A 7 -38.61 49.72 45.73
N SER A 8 -39.52 48.84 45.37
CA SER A 8 -39.32 47.37 45.49
C SER A 8 -38.22 46.97 44.54
N ARG A 9 -37.06 46.59 45.10
CA ARG A 9 -36.00 45.89 44.33
C ARG A 9 -36.41 44.43 44.09
N ASN A 10 -36.96 44.19 42.93
CA ASN A 10 -37.22 42.81 42.46
C ASN A 10 -35.90 42.14 42.09
N THR A 11 -35.26 41.48 43.02
CA THR A 11 -34.05 40.67 42.77
C THR A 11 -34.46 39.29 42.26
N ASN A 12 -34.86 39.22 41.00
CA ASN A 12 -34.91 37.92 40.31
C ASN A 12 -33.48 37.33 40.17
N ARG A 13 -32.97 36.76 41.25
CA ARG A 13 -31.82 35.85 41.16
C ARG A 13 -32.29 34.61 40.43
N ARG A 14 -31.99 34.55 39.12
CA ARG A 14 -32.06 33.30 38.38
C ARG A 14 -31.06 32.33 39.02
N ILE A 15 -31.57 31.33 39.72
CA ILE A 15 -30.77 30.20 40.19
C ILE A 15 -30.31 29.51 38.89
N PRO A 16 -28.98 29.43 38.60
CA PRO A 16 -28.54 28.73 37.43
C PRO A 16 -28.99 27.25 37.54
N ALA A 17 -29.62 26.74 36.50
CA ALA A 17 -30.02 25.35 36.45
C ALA A 17 -28.77 24.46 36.68
N PRO A 18 -28.90 23.42 37.51
CA PRO A 18 -27.76 22.50 37.75
C PRO A 18 -27.33 21.91 36.41
N THR A 19 -26.10 22.19 36.04
CA THR A 19 -25.50 21.60 34.84
C THR A 19 -25.41 20.08 35.07
N PRO A 20 -26.00 19.24 34.23
CA PRO A 20 -25.92 17.81 34.41
C PRO A 20 -24.46 17.38 34.35
N ARG A 21 -23.94 16.83 35.45
CA ARG A 21 -22.59 16.30 35.55
C ARG A 21 -22.67 14.83 35.26
N VAL A 22 -22.23 14.43 34.07
CA VAL A 22 -22.07 13.00 33.72
C VAL A 22 -20.85 12.48 34.45
N VAL A 23 -21.06 11.62 35.43
CA VAL A 23 -19.98 10.90 36.12
C VAL A 23 -19.83 9.55 35.44
N LEU A 24 -18.69 9.33 34.78
CA LEU A 24 -18.36 8.05 34.19
C LEU A 24 -17.90 7.10 35.33
N THR A 25 -18.67 6.06 35.60
CA THR A 25 -18.39 5.08 36.65
C THR A 25 -18.02 3.72 36.06
N GLY A 26 -17.15 2.98 36.73
CA GLY A 26 -16.84 1.59 36.42
C GLY A 26 -16.02 1.39 35.15
N ASP A 27 -16.46 0.49 34.26
CA ASP A 27 -15.70 0.06 33.10
C ASP A 27 -15.51 1.11 31.98
N TRP A 28 -16.10 2.32 32.14
CA TRP A 28 -15.95 3.43 31.21
C TRP A 28 -14.49 3.88 31.04
N ILE A 29 -13.69 3.84 32.10
CA ILE A 29 -12.26 4.21 32.03
C ILE A 29 -11.52 3.21 31.12
N LYS A 30 -11.81 1.92 31.26
CA LYS A 30 -11.28 0.88 30.37
C LYS A 30 -11.76 1.06 28.94
N THR A 31 -13.05 1.30 28.76
CA THR A 31 -13.66 1.54 27.45
C THR A 31 -13.04 2.75 26.77
N GLN A 32 -12.85 3.85 27.47
CA GLN A 32 -12.23 5.07 26.94
C GLN A 32 -10.76 4.83 26.59
N SER A 33 -10.01 4.07 27.38
CA SER A 33 -8.62 3.70 27.05
C SER A 33 -8.55 2.83 25.79
N VAL A 34 -9.49 1.90 25.61
CA VAL A 34 -9.62 1.11 24.38
C VAL A 34 -9.90 2.00 23.18
N PHE A 35 -10.82 2.94 23.28
CA PHE A 35 -11.11 3.87 22.16
C PHE A 35 -9.91 4.74 21.82
N ASN A 36 -9.18 5.26 22.79
CA ASN A 36 -8.00 6.08 22.56
C ASN A 36 -6.85 5.31 21.87
N THR A 37 -6.76 4.00 22.08
CA THR A 37 -5.72 3.17 21.49
C THR A 37 -6.14 2.42 20.24
N ILE A 38 -7.45 2.32 19.94
CA ILE A 38 -7.96 1.53 18.83
C ILE A 38 -7.52 2.11 17.48
N GLU A 39 -7.50 3.43 17.34
CA GLU A 39 -7.07 4.11 16.11
C GLU A 39 -5.61 3.77 15.79
N LEU A 40 -4.72 3.86 16.78
CA LEU A 40 -3.32 3.50 16.62
C LEU A 40 -3.16 2.02 16.27
N THR A 41 -3.92 1.15 16.94
CA THR A 41 -3.91 -0.29 16.68
C THR A 41 -4.38 -0.61 15.27
N MET A 42 -5.43 0.07 14.79
CA MET A 42 -5.92 -0.06 13.41
C MET A 42 -4.87 0.43 12.40
N ALA A 43 -4.20 1.55 12.66
CA ALA A 43 -3.14 2.08 11.79
C ALA A 43 -1.97 1.11 11.68
N VAL A 44 -1.54 0.51 12.78
CA VAL A 44 -0.48 -0.52 12.81
C VAL A 44 -0.92 -1.74 12.01
N GLY A 45 -2.14 -2.25 12.24
CA GLY A 45 -2.69 -3.37 11.50
C GLY A 45 -2.81 -3.10 10.00
N ALA A 46 -3.27 -1.90 9.63
CA ALA A 46 -3.39 -1.48 8.22
C ALA A 46 -2.02 -1.43 7.53
N SER A 47 -1.02 -0.84 8.19
CA SER A 47 0.35 -0.80 7.67
C SER A 47 0.93 -2.21 7.49
N ALA A 48 0.73 -3.11 8.47
CA ALA A 48 1.16 -4.51 8.37
C ALA A 48 0.49 -5.24 7.19
N GLY A 49 -0.81 -5.03 6.97
CA GLY A 49 -1.54 -5.61 5.85
C GLY A 49 -1.05 -5.11 4.49
N GLN A 50 -0.80 -3.81 4.36
CA GLN A 50 -0.21 -3.24 3.15
C GLN A 50 1.19 -3.80 2.88
N LYS A 51 2.04 -3.90 3.90
CA LYS A 51 3.38 -4.52 3.80
C LYS A 51 3.28 -5.96 3.32
N ALA A 52 2.40 -6.75 3.92
CA ALA A 52 2.20 -8.15 3.54
C ALA A 52 1.78 -8.29 2.07
N PHE A 53 0.88 -7.42 1.58
CA PHE A 53 0.50 -7.40 0.17
C PHE A 53 1.68 -6.99 -0.73
N ALA A 54 2.42 -5.95 -0.36
CA ALA A 54 3.58 -5.47 -1.09
C ALA A 54 4.66 -6.57 -1.25
N GLU A 55 4.92 -7.33 -0.19
CA GLU A 55 5.87 -8.47 -0.23
C GLU A 55 5.35 -9.63 -1.10
N ARG A 56 4.04 -9.93 -1.05
CA ARG A 56 3.42 -10.93 -1.94
C ARG A 56 3.54 -10.52 -3.41
N LEU A 57 3.27 -9.26 -3.72
CA LEU A 57 3.40 -8.72 -5.07
C LEU A 57 4.85 -8.80 -5.56
N LYS A 58 5.84 -8.39 -4.74
CA LYS A 58 7.27 -8.53 -5.05
C LYS A 58 7.64 -9.98 -5.36
N LYS A 59 7.21 -10.94 -4.54
CA LYS A 59 7.49 -12.36 -4.76
C LYS A 59 6.88 -12.85 -6.07
N LEU A 60 5.66 -12.46 -6.38
CA LEU A 60 4.95 -12.84 -7.59
C LEU A 60 5.62 -12.26 -8.84
N VAL A 61 5.93 -10.96 -8.85
CA VAL A 61 6.64 -10.28 -9.94
C VAL A 61 8.00 -10.93 -10.19
N LYS A 62 8.77 -11.21 -9.14
CA LYS A 62 10.06 -11.92 -9.26
C LYS A 62 9.90 -13.35 -9.81
N ARG A 63 8.83 -14.05 -9.44
CA ARG A 63 8.50 -15.37 -10.01
C ARG A 63 8.24 -15.27 -11.51
N HIS A 64 7.38 -14.33 -11.95
CA HIS A 64 7.08 -14.14 -13.37
C HIS A 64 8.34 -13.82 -14.20
N ILE A 65 9.24 -13.00 -13.67
CA ILE A 65 10.52 -12.75 -14.34
C ILE A 65 11.34 -14.03 -14.48
N ARG A 66 11.40 -14.87 -13.45
CA ARG A 66 12.15 -16.14 -13.50
C ARG A 66 11.58 -17.15 -14.49
N THR A 67 10.26 -17.16 -14.61
CA THR A 67 9.51 -18.08 -15.49
C THR A 67 9.18 -17.47 -16.86
N ASN A 68 9.82 -16.34 -17.22
CA ASN A 68 9.59 -15.64 -18.50
C ASN A 68 8.12 -15.34 -18.78
N GLY A 69 7.37 -14.98 -17.73
CA GLY A 69 5.96 -14.62 -17.83
C GLY A 69 5.01 -15.82 -17.86
N ALA A 70 5.45 -17.00 -17.47
CA ALA A 70 4.54 -18.13 -17.35
C ALA A 70 3.39 -17.81 -16.40
N GLY A 71 2.13 -18.04 -16.84
CA GLY A 71 0.93 -17.70 -16.10
C GLY A 71 0.48 -16.23 -16.21
N ILE A 72 1.11 -15.43 -17.07
CA ILE A 72 0.66 -14.10 -17.44
C ILE A 72 -0.18 -14.17 -18.74
N THR A 73 -1.30 -13.48 -18.75
CA THR A 73 -2.12 -13.35 -19.95
C THR A 73 -2.20 -11.86 -20.33
N PRO A 74 -1.92 -11.49 -21.60
CA PRO A 74 -1.42 -12.35 -22.69
C PRO A 74 0.03 -12.80 -22.46
N ALA A 75 0.39 -13.94 -23.01
CA ALA A 75 1.77 -14.46 -22.92
C ALA A 75 2.79 -13.48 -23.54
N TRP A 76 3.95 -13.39 -22.94
CA TRP A 76 5.00 -12.48 -23.43
C TRP A 76 5.54 -12.94 -24.78
N LYS A 77 5.60 -12.01 -25.72
CA LYS A 77 6.25 -12.28 -26.99
C LYS A 77 7.76 -12.47 -26.80
N PRO A 78 8.37 -13.40 -27.52
CA PRO A 78 9.82 -13.62 -27.47
C PRO A 78 10.58 -12.38 -27.92
N VAL A 79 11.85 -12.31 -27.64
CA VAL A 79 12.72 -11.25 -28.16
C VAL A 79 12.96 -11.47 -29.67
N SER A 80 13.26 -10.37 -30.39
CA SER A 80 13.59 -10.48 -31.82
C SER A 80 14.82 -11.37 -32.04
N LYS A 81 14.90 -12.07 -33.18
CA LYS A 81 16.05 -12.93 -33.54
C LYS A 81 17.37 -12.17 -33.42
N LYS A 82 17.42 -10.92 -33.88
CA LYS A 82 18.62 -10.05 -33.79
C LYS A 82 19.03 -9.80 -32.33
N TYR A 83 18.08 -9.55 -31.45
CA TYR A 83 18.39 -9.31 -30.03
C TYR A 83 18.74 -10.62 -29.29
N ALA A 84 18.12 -11.73 -29.66
CA ALA A 84 18.49 -13.06 -29.16
C ALA A 84 19.95 -13.39 -29.50
N ALA A 85 20.35 -13.24 -30.76
CA ALA A 85 21.73 -13.44 -31.20
C ALA A 85 22.72 -12.52 -30.46
N TYR A 86 22.36 -11.23 -30.27
CA TYR A 86 23.16 -10.32 -29.47
C TYR A 86 23.35 -10.81 -28.01
N LYS A 87 22.29 -11.31 -27.38
CA LYS A 87 22.35 -11.85 -26.00
C LYS A 87 23.26 -13.06 -25.94
N THR A 88 23.13 -13.98 -26.91
CA THR A 88 24.00 -15.15 -27.01
C THR A 88 25.47 -14.75 -27.14
N LYS A 89 25.77 -13.78 -28.04
CA LYS A 89 27.12 -13.23 -28.19
C LYS A 89 27.71 -12.66 -26.90
N MET A 90 26.83 -12.13 -26.02
CA MET A 90 27.19 -11.61 -24.70
C MET A 90 27.20 -12.68 -23.60
N GLY A 91 27.11 -13.95 -23.93
CA GLY A 91 27.05 -15.04 -22.96
C GLY A 91 25.80 -15.04 -22.10
N LYS A 92 24.68 -14.46 -22.59
CA LYS A 92 23.40 -14.37 -21.88
C LYS A 92 22.40 -15.31 -22.53
N ASN A 93 21.50 -15.88 -21.69
CA ASN A 93 20.41 -16.70 -22.19
C ASN A 93 19.45 -15.86 -23.06
N PRO A 94 19.26 -16.18 -24.34
CA PRO A 94 18.36 -15.45 -25.24
C PRO A 94 16.89 -15.52 -24.81
N LEU A 95 16.49 -16.54 -24.07
CA LEU A 95 15.12 -16.73 -23.60
C LEU A 95 14.78 -15.89 -22.37
N ASP A 96 15.75 -15.38 -21.63
CA ASP A 96 15.53 -14.55 -20.46
C ASP A 96 15.03 -13.16 -20.85
N LEU A 97 13.72 -12.91 -20.79
CA LEU A 97 13.10 -11.70 -21.33
C LEU A 97 13.42 -10.42 -20.54
N TYR A 98 13.56 -10.51 -19.22
CA TYR A 98 13.82 -9.37 -18.32
C TYR A 98 15.23 -9.39 -17.70
N ARG A 99 16.06 -10.37 -18.02
CA ARG A 99 17.32 -10.65 -17.31
C ARG A 99 18.55 -10.49 -18.20
N MET A 100 18.81 -9.29 -18.70
CA MET A 100 20.08 -9.02 -19.39
C MET A 100 21.27 -8.99 -18.41
N SER A 101 21.20 -8.10 -17.41
CA SER A 101 22.22 -7.95 -16.35
C SER A 101 21.74 -8.46 -14.98
N GLY A 102 20.50 -8.88 -14.88
CA GLY A 102 19.85 -9.20 -13.60
C GLY A 102 19.55 -7.99 -12.72
N LEU A 103 19.96 -6.78 -13.11
CA LEU A 103 19.79 -5.56 -12.33
C LEU A 103 18.30 -5.25 -12.10
N TYR A 104 17.49 -5.34 -13.15
CA TYR A 104 16.03 -5.13 -13.03
C TYR A 104 15.43 -6.03 -11.94
N TYR A 105 15.72 -7.31 -11.98
CA TYR A 105 15.24 -8.30 -11.01
C TYR A 105 15.70 -7.99 -9.57
N ARG A 106 16.96 -7.61 -9.39
CA ARG A 106 17.53 -7.28 -8.08
C ARG A 106 16.95 -5.97 -7.51
N SER A 107 16.65 -5.01 -8.38
CA SER A 107 16.14 -3.68 -7.98
C SER A 107 14.65 -3.65 -7.63
N ILE A 108 13.95 -4.79 -7.72
CA ILE A 108 12.56 -4.86 -7.26
C ILE A 108 12.55 -4.96 -5.73
N GLU A 109 12.06 -3.90 -5.10
CA GLU A 109 12.06 -3.74 -3.65
C GLU A 109 10.67 -3.41 -3.12
N VAL A 110 10.53 -3.52 -1.81
CA VAL A 110 9.39 -3.01 -1.04
C VAL A 110 9.93 -1.93 -0.12
N TRP A 111 9.27 -0.79 -0.08
CA TRP A 111 9.62 0.33 0.81
C TRP A 111 8.36 1.03 1.28
N ASN A 112 8.47 1.84 2.32
CA ASN A 112 7.39 2.69 2.79
C ASN A 112 7.70 4.17 2.56
N VAL A 113 6.64 4.95 2.38
CA VAL A 113 6.67 6.42 2.41
C VAL A 113 5.52 6.85 3.30
N GLY A 114 5.83 7.37 4.47
CA GLY A 114 4.83 7.58 5.51
C GLY A 114 4.11 6.26 5.87
N PRO A 115 2.78 6.27 5.94
CA PRO A 115 2.00 5.07 6.30
C PRO A 115 1.85 4.06 5.15
N ASN A 116 2.21 4.43 3.92
CA ASN A 116 1.94 3.64 2.73
C ASN A 116 3.13 2.76 2.33
N TRP A 117 2.84 1.54 1.90
CA TRP A 117 3.82 0.58 1.38
C TRP A 117 3.76 0.48 -0.14
N TYR A 118 4.92 0.43 -0.75
CA TYR A 118 5.09 0.39 -2.20
C TYR A 118 5.92 -0.82 -2.60
N THR A 119 5.64 -1.34 -3.79
CA THR A 119 6.45 -2.37 -4.44
C THR A 119 6.81 -1.88 -5.84
N GLY A 120 8.06 -1.93 -6.19
CA GLY A 120 8.49 -1.47 -7.52
C GLY A 120 9.98 -1.30 -7.67
N LEU A 121 10.33 -0.40 -8.56
CA LEU A 121 11.68 0.02 -8.85
C LEU A 121 11.83 1.46 -8.37
N LYS A 122 12.85 1.77 -7.58
CA LYS A 122 13.14 3.14 -7.18
C LYS A 122 13.41 3.99 -8.42
N ALA A 123 12.74 5.15 -8.52
CA ALA A 123 12.73 5.99 -9.73
C ALA A 123 14.13 6.38 -10.22
N ASN A 124 15.05 6.62 -9.29
CA ASN A 124 16.41 7.12 -9.58
C ASN A 124 17.44 6.03 -9.86
N THR A 125 17.06 4.74 -9.84
CA THR A 125 18.00 3.66 -10.16
C THR A 125 18.35 3.71 -11.63
N LYS A 126 19.58 4.13 -11.95
CA LYS A 126 20.08 4.21 -13.34
C LYS A 126 20.47 2.84 -13.85
N HIS A 127 20.22 2.60 -15.12
CA HIS A 127 20.73 1.41 -15.80
C HIS A 127 22.22 1.62 -16.12
N PRO A 128 23.13 0.66 -15.84
CA PRO A 128 24.57 0.81 -16.04
C PRO A 128 25.01 0.69 -17.51
N GLY A 129 24.11 0.85 -18.46
CA GLY A 129 24.44 0.87 -19.88
C GLY A 129 25.23 2.10 -20.29
N LYS A 130 25.93 1.98 -21.43
CA LYS A 130 26.84 2.99 -22.01
C LYS A 130 26.29 4.40 -22.11
N LYS A 131 25.87 5.10 -21.28
CA LYS A 131 25.39 6.51 -21.23
C LYS A 131 24.31 6.80 -20.20
N GLY A 132 23.90 5.82 -19.36
CA GLY A 132 22.96 6.08 -18.26
C GLY A 132 21.63 6.77 -18.66
N ARG A 133 21.23 6.66 -19.93
CA ARG A 133 20.11 7.42 -20.52
C ARG A 133 18.76 7.09 -19.91
N TYR A 134 18.61 5.88 -19.37
CA TYR A 134 17.32 5.41 -18.87
C TYR A 134 17.43 4.95 -17.43
N THR A 135 16.44 5.35 -16.63
CA THR A 135 16.24 4.73 -15.33
C THR A 135 15.57 3.36 -15.49
N LEU A 136 15.69 2.51 -14.49
CA LEU A 136 14.99 1.22 -14.50
C LEU A 136 13.47 1.39 -14.56
N ALA A 137 12.93 2.45 -13.95
CA ALA A 137 11.52 2.77 -14.02
C ALA A 137 11.06 3.11 -15.45
N GLN A 138 11.86 3.86 -16.22
CA GLN A 138 11.57 4.13 -17.63
C GLN A 138 11.63 2.86 -18.48
N ILE A 139 12.62 1.98 -18.23
CA ILE A 139 12.70 0.68 -18.90
C ILE A 139 11.49 -0.18 -18.56
N ALA A 140 11.07 -0.20 -17.29
CA ALA A 140 9.88 -0.93 -16.86
C ALA A 140 8.63 -0.46 -17.61
N ARG A 141 8.44 0.86 -17.72
CA ARG A 141 7.31 1.45 -18.44
C ARG A 141 7.31 1.05 -19.93
N ILE A 142 8.48 1.09 -20.58
CA ILE A 142 8.61 0.67 -21.98
C ILE A 142 8.30 -0.83 -22.13
N LEU A 143 8.73 -1.67 -21.22
CA LEU A 143 8.45 -3.09 -21.27
C LEU A 143 6.97 -3.39 -20.96
N GLU A 144 6.35 -2.67 -20.06
CA GLU A 144 4.93 -2.84 -19.72
C GLU A 144 4.01 -2.51 -20.90
N SER A 145 4.25 -1.37 -21.57
CA SER A 145 3.40 -0.89 -22.66
C SER A 145 3.91 -1.26 -24.06
N GLY A 146 5.16 -1.69 -24.19
CA GLY A 146 5.84 -1.82 -25.46
C GLY A 146 6.29 -0.47 -26.03
N SER A 147 6.92 -0.50 -27.19
CA SER A 147 7.32 0.69 -27.95
C SER A 147 7.31 0.39 -29.45
N SER A 148 6.40 0.99 -30.18
CA SER A 148 6.32 0.87 -31.65
C SER A 148 7.57 1.45 -32.32
N VAL A 149 8.02 2.61 -31.87
CA VAL A 149 9.22 3.29 -32.41
C VAL A 149 10.48 2.44 -32.28
N ARG A 150 10.56 1.60 -31.24
CA ARG A 150 11.72 0.72 -31.00
C ARG A 150 11.46 -0.74 -31.35
N ASN A 151 10.29 -1.03 -31.88
CA ASN A 151 9.85 -2.40 -32.17
C ASN A 151 10.02 -3.34 -30.96
N ILE A 152 9.66 -2.81 -29.76
CA ILE A 152 9.68 -3.58 -28.51
C ILE A 152 8.24 -3.99 -28.20
N PRO A 153 7.92 -5.29 -28.22
CA PRO A 153 6.58 -5.76 -27.87
C PRO A 153 6.29 -5.52 -26.40
N ALA A 154 5.02 -5.23 -26.06
CA ALA A 154 4.58 -5.17 -24.68
C ALA A 154 4.79 -6.50 -23.96
N ARG A 155 5.29 -6.41 -22.75
CA ARG A 155 5.46 -7.53 -21.82
C ARG A 155 4.96 -7.10 -20.45
N PRO A 156 3.63 -7.00 -20.28
CA PRO A 156 3.07 -6.51 -19.02
C PRO A 156 3.46 -7.45 -17.89
N LEU A 157 3.93 -6.89 -16.81
CA LEU A 157 4.41 -7.60 -15.63
C LEU A 157 3.66 -7.18 -14.37
N TRP A 158 3.56 -5.87 -14.14
CA TRP A 158 3.01 -5.32 -12.91
C TRP A 158 1.49 -5.44 -12.86
N SER A 159 0.80 -5.00 -13.92
CA SER A 159 -0.66 -5.03 -13.98
C SER A 159 -1.24 -6.45 -13.88
N PRO A 160 -0.76 -7.45 -14.64
CA PRO A 160 -1.24 -8.83 -14.47
C PRO A 160 -0.92 -9.41 -13.09
N SER A 161 0.29 -9.15 -12.55
CA SER A 161 0.66 -9.63 -11.22
C SER A 161 -0.24 -9.05 -10.12
N PHE A 162 -0.57 -7.76 -10.22
CA PHE A 162 -1.50 -7.12 -9.30
C PHE A 162 -2.92 -7.72 -9.40
N LYS A 163 -3.42 -7.92 -10.63
CA LYS A 163 -4.73 -8.56 -10.88
C LYS A 163 -4.76 -9.99 -10.33
N GLN A 164 -3.68 -10.77 -10.49
CA GLN A 164 -3.60 -12.14 -9.99
C GLN A 164 -3.67 -12.22 -8.45
N LEU A 165 -3.24 -11.17 -7.75
CA LEU A 165 -3.43 -11.01 -6.30
C LEU A 165 -4.79 -10.40 -5.93
N LYS A 166 -5.78 -10.43 -6.83
CA LYS A 166 -7.11 -9.83 -6.68
C LYS A 166 -7.10 -8.28 -6.57
N GLY A 167 -6.02 -7.64 -6.99
CA GLY A 167 -5.93 -6.18 -7.05
C GLY A 167 -6.26 -5.50 -5.73
N THR A 168 -7.11 -4.47 -5.78
CA THR A 168 -7.55 -3.72 -4.60
C THR A 168 -8.34 -4.57 -3.60
N ALA A 169 -9.11 -5.56 -4.06
CA ALA A 169 -9.82 -6.47 -3.16
C ALA A 169 -8.84 -7.33 -2.35
N GLY A 170 -7.75 -7.79 -2.96
CA GLY A 170 -6.68 -8.50 -2.26
C GLY A 170 -5.97 -7.64 -1.21
N VAL A 171 -5.73 -6.36 -1.51
CA VAL A 171 -5.20 -5.39 -0.54
C VAL A 171 -6.17 -5.24 0.64
N LYS A 172 -7.45 -4.96 0.36
CA LYS A 172 -8.48 -4.80 1.40
C LYS A 172 -8.57 -6.02 2.30
N ALA A 173 -8.62 -7.23 1.73
CA ALA A 173 -8.71 -8.47 2.51
C ALA A 173 -7.53 -8.64 3.47
N LEU A 174 -6.29 -8.39 3.01
CA LEU A 174 -5.11 -8.47 3.86
C LEU A 174 -5.07 -7.39 4.93
N VAL A 175 -5.41 -6.15 4.58
CA VAL A 175 -5.49 -5.06 5.55
C VAL A 175 -6.50 -5.37 6.64
N LEU A 176 -7.72 -5.78 6.27
CA LEU A 176 -8.76 -6.15 7.24
C LEU A 176 -8.32 -7.31 8.14
N TRP A 177 -7.68 -8.32 7.58
CA TRP A 177 -7.16 -9.44 8.37
C TRP A 177 -6.14 -8.98 9.42
N HIS A 178 -5.15 -8.16 9.00
CA HIS A 178 -4.12 -7.65 9.92
C HIS A 178 -4.68 -6.67 10.95
N VAL A 179 -5.66 -5.84 10.58
CA VAL A 179 -6.35 -4.95 11.52
C VAL A 179 -7.08 -5.77 12.60
N ARG A 180 -7.82 -6.81 12.18
CA ARG A 180 -8.49 -7.71 13.12
C ARG A 180 -7.52 -8.41 14.07
N ASP A 181 -6.42 -8.91 13.53
CA ASP A 181 -5.36 -9.57 14.31
C ASP A 181 -4.72 -8.60 15.32
N ALA A 182 -4.45 -7.36 14.90
CA ALA A 182 -3.91 -6.32 15.77
C ALA A 182 -4.88 -5.95 16.90
N ILE A 183 -6.16 -5.75 16.59
CA ILE A 183 -7.19 -5.46 17.60
C ILE A 183 -7.33 -6.63 18.58
N TYR A 184 -7.34 -7.86 18.06
CA TYR A 184 -7.42 -9.04 18.92
C TYR A 184 -6.22 -9.14 19.87
N LYS A 185 -5.00 -8.93 19.37
CA LYS A 185 -3.78 -8.98 20.18
C LYS A 185 -3.72 -7.88 21.23
N ALA A 186 -4.18 -6.68 20.90
CA ALA A 186 -4.13 -5.53 21.79
C ALA A 186 -5.24 -5.54 22.85
N HIS A 187 -6.45 -6.01 22.49
CA HIS A 187 -7.65 -5.80 23.29
C HIS A 187 -8.44 -7.09 23.61
N GLY A 188 -8.03 -8.26 23.08
CA GLY A 188 -8.77 -9.51 23.23
C GLY A 188 -10.11 -9.57 22.46
N ILE A 189 -10.41 -8.53 21.68
CA ILE A 189 -11.69 -8.38 20.97
C ILE A 189 -11.54 -8.96 19.56
N ARG A 190 -12.44 -9.87 19.15
CA ARG A 190 -12.54 -10.37 17.76
C ARG A 190 -13.60 -9.62 16.99
N PRO A 191 -13.26 -8.58 16.22
CA PRO A 191 -14.26 -7.86 15.45
C PRO A 191 -14.87 -8.77 14.38
N LYS A 192 -16.20 -8.82 14.30
CA LYS A 192 -16.91 -9.45 13.17
C LYS A 192 -16.86 -8.46 12.01
N VAL A 193 -16.08 -8.76 10.97
CA VAL A 193 -16.08 -7.98 9.73
C VAL A 193 -16.67 -8.87 8.63
N THR A 194 -17.82 -8.47 8.13
CA THR A 194 -18.41 -9.04 6.90
C THR A 194 -17.75 -8.34 5.72
N ILE A 195 -17.18 -9.10 4.79
CA ILE A 195 -16.54 -8.61 3.55
C ILE A 195 -17.53 -8.75 2.41
#